data_1620cde2edd0dfe4aeed70e2fac5ce21
#
_entry.id   1620cde2edd0dfe4aeed70e2fac5ce21
#
_cell.length_a   1.000
_cell.length_b   1.000
_cell.length_c   1.000
_cell.angle_alpha   90.00
_cell.angle_beta   90.00
_cell.angle_gamma   90.00
#
_symmetry.space_group_name_H-M   'P 1'
#
loop_
_entity.id
_entity.type
_entity.pdbx_description
1 polymer ?
#
loop_
_entity_poly.entity_id
_entity_poly.type
_entity_poly.pdbx_seq_one_letter_code
_entity_poly.pdbx_strand_id
1 'polypeptide(L)'
;MSSKFVRDENGFITITFTTQESQVLINLLEQLLELLGDSSVTGNHSDPLMNLFGSAGNDAPPDDPVLRRLLPNAYQDERDAAEFRRYTEYGLREKKRSAARLLYETLIPSEEEWNFDQPIDKSTFRIQIDSQEIQAWLTTLNDLRLALAVRLGIGERVVEKVDDKNTHQKFELMTDNDPMKAVYAVYSWLGWLQQSLLEVLTY
;
A
#
# COMPACT_ATOMS: atom_id res chain seq x y z
N MET A 1 -15.41 0.17 14.76
CA MET A 1 -14.56 -1.04 14.66
C MET A 1 -14.42 -1.34 13.18
N SER A 2 -13.22 -1.36 12.67
CA SER A 2 -12.97 -1.67 11.25
C SER A 2 -13.51 -3.04 10.90
N SER A 3 -14.23 -3.11 9.80
CA SER A 3 -14.76 -4.39 9.29
C SER A 3 -13.60 -5.26 8.82
N LYS A 4 -13.66 -6.54 9.08
CA LYS A 4 -12.70 -7.54 8.59
C LYS A 4 -13.17 -8.13 7.27
N PHE A 5 -12.26 -8.71 6.52
CA PHE A 5 -12.62 -9.53 5.38
C PHE A 5 -13.42 -10.75 5.86
N VAL A 6 -14.49 -11.04 5.16
CA VAL A 6 -15.35 -12.20 5.44
C VAL A 6 -15.71 -12.89 4.13
N ARG A 7 -15.91 -14.21 4.19
CA ARG A 7 -16.47 -14.96 3.07
C ARG A 7 -17.99 -14.95 3.21
N ASP A 8 -18.68 -14.55 2.17
CA ASP A 8 -20.14 -14.57 2.16
C ASP A 8 -20.69 -15.98 1.82
N GLU A 9 -22.01 -16.13 1.87
CA GLU A 9 -22.71 -17.40 1.60
C GLU A 9 -22.47 -17.93 0.17
N ASN A 10 -22.13 -17.03 -0.76
CA ASN A 10 -21.82 -17.35 -2.16
C ASN A 10 -20.34 -17.67 -2.39
N GLY A 11 -19.51 -17.58 -1.33
CA GLY A 11 -18.09 -17.84 -1.39
C GLY A 11 -17.23 -16.63 -1.80
N PHE A 12 -17.82 -15.45 -2.00
CA PHE A 12 -17.09 -14.22 -2.30
C PHE A 12 -16.45 -13.66 -1.05
N ILE A 13 -15.27 -13.05 -1.22
CA ILE A 13 -14.60 -12.32 -0.14
C ILE A 13 -15.09 -10.89 -0.17
N THR A 14 -15.59 -10.41 0.96
CA THR A 14 -16.14 -9.06 1.08
C THR A 14 -15.58 -8.34 2.29
N ILE A 15 -15.51 -7.00 2.20
CA ILE A 15 -15.17 -6.11 3.31
C ILE A 15 -16.06 -4.87 3.23
N THR A 16 -16.36 -4.29 4.38
CA THR A 16 -17.10 -3.03 4.46
C THR A 16 -16.20 -1.96 5.06
N PHE A 17 -16.00 -0.86 4.35
CA PHE A 17 -15.25 0.30 4.83
C PHE A 17 -16.18 1.45 5.19
N THR A 18 -15.78 2.22 6.18
CA THR A 18 -16.33 3.57 6.38
C THR A 18 -15.74 4.53 5.35
N THR A 19 -16.40 5.65 5.10
CA THR A 19 -15.90 6.71 4.21
C THR A 19 -14.52 7.20 4.65
N GLN A 20 -14.25 7.28 5.95
CA GLN A 20 -12.94 7.69 6.46
C GLN A 20 -11.85 6.64 6.17
N GLU A 21 -12.15 5.36 6.36
CA GLU A 21 -11.21 4.27 6.09
C GLU A 21 -10.85 4.20 4.60
N SER A 22 -11.84 4.31 3.71
CA SER A 22 -11.57 4.33 2.28
C SER A 22 -10.77 5.57 1.87
N GLN A 23 -11.08 6.74 2.42
CA GLN A 23 -10.32 7.96 2.11
C GLN A 23 -8.85 7.85 2.54
N VAL A 24 -8.58 7.22 3.70
CA VAL A 24 -7.20 6.95 4.15
C VAL A 24 -6.50 6.01 3.17
N LEU A 25 -7.17 4.92 2.73
CA LEU A 25 -6.59 4.00 1.75
C LEU A 25 -6.33 4.68 0.40
N ILE A 26 -7.31 5.44 -0.11
CA ILE A 26 -7.18 6.18 -1.36
C ILE A 26 -5.97 7.12 -1.30
N ASN A 27 -5.86 7.93 -0.25
CA ASN A 27 -4.73 8.87 -0.10
C ASN A 27 -3.37 8.15 -0.03
N LEU A 28 -3.31 6.99 0.62
CA LEU A 28 -2.08 6.19 0.68
C LEU A 28 -1.73 5.56 -0.67
N LEU A 29 -2.73 5.12 -1.43
CA LEU A 29 -2.55 4.56 -2.76
C LEU A 29 -2.09 5.63 -3.75
N GLU A 30 -2.65 6.83 -3.71
CA GLU A 30 -2.20 7.97 -4.52
C GLU A 30 -0.73 8.28 -4.27
N GLN A 31 -0.31 8.37 -2.99
CA GLN A 31 1.09 8.59 -2.63
C GLN A 31 2.00 7.44 -3.09
N LEU A 32 1.54 6.19 -2.99
CA LEU A 32 2.30 5.03 -3.44
C LEU A 32 2.45 5.02 -4.97
N LEU A 33 1.38 5.32 -5.71
CA LEU A 33 1.38 5.40 -7.17
C LEU A 33 2.31 6.52 -7.65
N GLU A 34 2.22 7.71 -7.06
CA GLU A 34 3.13 8.83 -7.36
C GLU A 34 4.59 8.43 -7.10
N LEU A 35 4.89 7.82 -5.96
CA LEU A 35 6.22 7.35 -5.60
C LEU A 35 6.76 6.31 -6.60
N LEU A 36 5.89 5.44 -7.11
CA LEU A 36 6.24 4.45 -8.13
C LEU A 36 6.33 5.05 -9.55
N GLY A 37 6.10 6.36 -9.71
CA GLY A 37 6.17 7.07 -10.98
C GLY A 37 4.91 6.98 -11.83
N ASP A 38 3.76 6.82 -11.20
CA ASP A 38 2.45 6.88 -11.87
C ASP A 38 1.87 8.30 -11.76
N SER A 39 1.97 9.05 -12.83
CA SER A 39 1.44 10.42 -12.91
C SER A 39 -0.05 10.49 -13.29
N SER A 40 -0.69 9.37 -13.60
CA SER A 40 -2.08 9.35 -14.09
C SER A 40 -3.09 9.72 -13.00
N VAL A 41 -2.77 9.44 -11.74
CA VAL A 41 -3.67 9.68 -10.60
C VAL A 41 -3.57 11.12 -10.09
N THR A 42 -2.42 11.76 -10.22
CA THR A 42 -2.17 13.12 -9.68
C THR A 42 -2.42 14.24 -10.69
N GLY A 43 -2.84 13.91 -11.92
CA GLY A 43 -3.08 14.90 -12.97
C GLY A 43 -1.81 15.63 -13.46
N ASN A 44 -0.66 15.24 -12.97
CA ASN A 44 0.62 15.77 -13.36
C ASN A 44 1.09 15.02 -14.61
N HIS A 45 0.81 15.57 -15.79
CA HIS A 45 1.22 14.98 -17.07
C HIS A 45 2.74 15.07 -17.21
N SER A 46 3.46 14.12 -16.63
CA SER A 46 4.86 13.89 -17.01
C SER A 46 4.89 13.46 -18.47
N ASP A 47 5.76 14.09 -19.24
CA ASP A 47 5.97 13.77 -20.67
C ASP A 47 6.18 12.25 -20.82
N PRO A 48 5.36 11.54 -21.63
CA PRO A 48 5.53 10.11 -21.88
C PRO A 48 6.94 9.72 -22.33
N LEU A 49 7.65 10.66 -23.00
CA LEU A 49 9.04 10.49 -23.41
C LEU A 49 10.01 10.49 -22.22
N MET A 50 9.76 11.32 -21.20
CA MET A 50 10.60 11.32 -19.98
C MET A 50 10.46 10.00 -19.20
N ASN A 51 9.29 9.38 -19.20
CA ASN A 51 9.09 8.05 -18.61
C ASN A 51 9.83 6.94 -19.40
N LEU A 52 9.92 7.08 -20.71
CA LEU A 52 10.65 6.14 -21.56
C LEU A 52 12.17 6.25 -21.40
N PHE A 53 12.70 7.48 -21.27
CA PHE A 53 14.13 7.74 -21.12
C PHE A 53 14.59 7.72 -19.64
N GLY A 54 13.74 8.06 -18.68
CA GLY A 54 14.03 8.00 -17.25
C GLY A 54 14.06 6.58 -16.69
N SER A 55 13.46 5.60 -17.40
CA SER A 55 13.49 4.18 -17.03
C SER A 55 14.64 3.40 -17.68
N ALA A 56 15.34 4.00 -18.64
CA ALA A 56 16.45 3.33 -19.34
C ALA A 56 17.72 3.38 -18.49
N GLY A 57 17.88 2.38 -17.61
CA GLY A 57 19.19 2.02 -17.08
C GLY A 57 19.67 2.84 -15.87
N ASN A 58 18.81 3.10 -14.90
CA ASN A 58 19.31 3.59 -13.63
C ASN A 58 20.00 2.44 -12.87
N ASP A 59 21.33 2.35 -13.00
CA ASP A 59 22.14 1.33 -12.34
C ASP A 59 22.25 1.60 -10.83
N ALA A 60 21.96 2.83 -10.38
CA ALA A 60 22.00 3.22 -8.98
C ALA A 60 20.69 2.87 -8.24
N PRO A 61 20.77 2.47 -6.96
CA PRO A 61 19.57 2.29 -6.15
C PRO A 61 18.82 3.61 -5.98
N PRO A 62 17.46 3.58 -5.81
CA PRO A 62 16.70 4.80 -5.59
C PRO A 62 17.23 5.59 -4.39
N ASP A 63 17.23 6.93 -4.49
CA ASP A 63 17.60 7.80 -3.38
C ASP A 63 16.55 7.79 -2.26
N ASP A 64 15.27 7.67 -2.63
CA ASP A 64 14.18 7.60 -1.68
C ASP A 64 14.24 6.30 -0.87
N PRO A 65 14.25 6.37 0.48
CA PRO A 65 14.37 5.21 1.35
C PRO A 65 13.16 4.27 1.25
N VAL A 66 11.96 4.78 0.96
CA VAL A 66 10.76 3.95 0.75
C VAL A 66 10.90 3.15 -0.54
N LEU A 67 11.31 3.79 -1.64
CA LEU A 67 11.58 3.09 -2.90
C LEU A 67 12.67 2.03 -2.74
N ARG A 68 13.73 2.33 -1.99
CA ARG A 68 14.79 1.37 -1.69
C ARG A 68 14.27 0.16 -0.91
N ARG A 69 13.28 0.36 -0.03
CA ARG A 69 12.61 -0.72 0.70
C ARG A 69 11.67 -1.54 -0.19
N LEU A 70 10.96 -0.88 -1.10
CA LEU A 70 10.02 -1.54 -2.03
C LEU A 70 10.73 -2.27 -3.18
N LEU A 71 11.92 -1.79 -3.55
CA LEU A 71 12.74 -2.29 -4.66
C LEU A 71 14.16 -2.62 -4.16
N PRO A 72 14.31 -3.61 -3.26
CA PRO A 72 15.58 -3.92 -2.63
C PRO A 72 16.59 -4.48 -3.63
N ASN A 73 17.89 -4.34 -3.31
CA ASN A 73 18.94 -5.01 -4.04
C ASN A 73 18.79 -6.54 -3.89
N ALA A 74 18.95 -7.26 -4.99
CA ALA A 74 18.92 -8.72 -5.00
C ALA A 74 20.27 -9.34 -4.58
N TYR A 75 21.36 -8.58 -4.71
CA TYR A 75 22.72 -9.01 -4.41
C TYR A 75 23.40 -8.05 -3.44
N GLN A 76 24.36 -8.56 -2.67
CA GLN A 76 25.19 -7.74 -1.77
C GLN A 76 26.28 -6.99 -2.54
N ASP A 77 26.80 -7.60 -3.61
CA ASP A 77 27.73 -6.95 -4.52
C ASP A 77 27.03 -5.84 -5.31
N GLU A 78 27.59 -4.64 -5.29
CA GLU A 78 26.96 -3.46 -5.92
C GLU A 78 26.88 -3.60 -7.44
N ARG A 79 27.84 -4.23 -8.07
CA ARG A 79 27.91 -4.41 -9.51
C ARG A 79 26.84 -5.39 -9.99
N ASP A 80 26.74 -6.54 -9.30
CA ASP A 80 25.73 -7.56 -9.59
C ASP A 80 24.32 -7.01 -9.30
N ALA A 81 24.16 -6.23 -8.23
CA ALA A 81 22.92 -5.57 -7.89
C ALA A 81 22.49 -4.55 -8.97
N ALA A 82 23.42 -3.74 -9.46
CA ALA A 82 23.18 -2.76 -10.52
C ALA A 82 22.77 -3.45 -11.83
N GLU A 83 23.49 -4.49 -12.23
CA GLU A 83 23.17 -5.26 -13.44
C GLU A 83 21.77 -5.89 -13.34
N PHE A 84 21.45 -6.56 -12.23
CA PHE A 84 20.12 -7.15 -12.01
C PHE A 84 19.03 -6.09 -12.02
N ARG A 85 19.23 -4.95 -11.37
CA ARG A 85 18.31 -3.83 -11.32
C ARG A 85 17.96 -3.33 -12.70
N ARG A 86 18.95 -3.14 -13.56
CA ARG A 86 18.77 -2.67 -14.93
C ARG A 86 17.76 -3.48 -15.73
N TYR A 87 17.69 -4.80 -15.47
CA TYR A 87 16.76 -5.71 -16.18
C TYR A 87 15.42 -5.89 -15.47
N THR A 88 15.35 -5.66 -14.16
CA THR A 88 14.17 -6.09 -13.38
C THR A 88 13.37 -4.95 -12.75
N GLU A 89 14.00 -3.79 -12.49
CA GLU A 89 13.34 -2.71 -11.73
C GLU A 89 12.08 -2.19 -12.43
N TYR A 90 12.15 -1.98 -13.74
CA TYR A 90 10.98 -1.54 -14.51
C TYR A 90 9.80 -2.50 -14.36
N GLY A 91 10.03 -3.80 -14.54
CA GLY A 91 8.99 -4.81 -14.41
C GLY A 91 8.44 -4.92 -12.98
N LEU A 92 9.29 -4.74 -11.96
CA LEU A 92 8.86 -4.73 -10.56
C LEU A 92 8.01 -3.50 -10.24
N ARG A 93 8.41 -2.32 -10.70
CA ARG A 93 7.63 -1.08 -10.55
C ARG A 93 6.26 -1.22 -11.20
N GLU A 94 6.23 -1.75 -12.44
CA GLU A 94 4.99 -1.93 -13.19
C GLU A 94 4.03 -2.89 -12.48
N LYS A 95 4.53 -4.01 -11.96
CA LYS A 95 3.71 -4.95 -11.18
C LYS A 95 3.11 -4.29 -9.92
N LYS A 96 3.92 -3.49 -9.22
CA LYS A 96 3.44 -2.78 -8.01
C LYS A 96 2.43 -1.70 -8.37
N ARG A 97 2.67 -0.93 -9.44
CA ARG A 97 1.71 0.07 -9.93
C ARG A 97 0.39 -0.56 -10.34
N SER A 98 0.43 -1.64 -11.13
CA SER A 98 -0.78 -2.33 -11.58
C SER A 98 -1.60 -2.87 -10.40
N ALA A 99 -0.94 -3.46 -9.39
CA ALA A 99 -1.62 -3.93 -8.18
C ALA A 99 -2.24 -2.78 -7.37
N ALA A 100 -1.49 -1.68 -7.16
CA ALA A 100 -1.99 -0.51 -6.43
C ALA A 100 -3.13 0.20 -7.17
N ARG A 101 -3.06 0.29 -8.49
CA ARG A 101 -4.12 0.88 -9.33
C ARG A 101 -5.40 0.06 -9.26
N LEU A 102 -5.32 -1.26 -9.30
CA LEU A 102 -6.48 -2.12 -9.15
C LEU A 102 -7.19 -1.90 -7.81
N LEU A 103 -6.44 -1.80 -6.69
CA LEU A 103 -7.03 -1.45 -5.41
C LEU A 103 -7.66 -0.06 -5.42
N TYR A 104 -6.98 0.92 -6.02
CA TYR A 104 -7.48 2.28 -6.13
C TYR A 104 -8.84 2.32 -6.86
N GLU A 105 -8.94 1.65 -7.99
CA GLU A 105 -10.17 1.54 -8.80
C GLU A 105 -11.30 0.84 -8.03
N THR A 106 -10.98 -0.19 -7.25
CA THR A 106 -11.96 -0.91 -6.40
C THR A 106 -12.51 -0.04 -5.27
N LEU A 107 -11.73 0.95 -4.80
CA LEU A 107 -12.13 1.84 -3.70
C LEU A 107 -12.91 3.09 -4.16
N ILE A 108 -12.87 3.41 -5.44
CA ILE A 108 -13.63 4.53 -6.00
C ILE A 108 -15.04 4.02 -6.31
N PRO A 109 -16.09 4.60 -5.70
CA PRO A 109 -17.46 4.27 -6.04
C PRO A 109 -17.72 4.52 -7.52
N SER A 110 -18.39 3.60 -8.22
CA SER A 110 -18.87 3.85 -9.57
C SER A 110 -19.87 5.01 -9.56
N GLU A 111 -19.94 5.79 -10.65
CA GLU A 111 -20.89 6.91 -10.77
C GLU A 111 -22.34 6.49 -10.51
N GLU A 112 -22.68 5.23 -10.74
CA GLU A 112 -24.01 4.64 -10.50
C GLU A 112 -24.30 4.43 -8.99
N GLU A 113 -23.29 4.33 -8.14
CA GLU A 113 -23.45 4.20 -6.68
C GLU A 113 -23.60 5.55 -5.97
N TRP A 114 -23.33 6.67 -6.66
CA TRP A 114 -23.59 8.03 -6.17
C TRP A 114 -25.07 8.37 -6.26
N ASN A 115 -25.83 7.96 -5.26
CA ASN A 115 -27.24 8.31 -5.14
C ASN A 115 -27.36 9.62 -4.35
N PHE A 116 -27.52 10.74 -5.05
CA PHE A 116 -27.67 12.09 -4.46
C PHE A 116 -28.88 12.24 -3.53
N ASP A 117 -29.83 11.32 -3.59
CA ASP A 117 -31.07 11.33 -2.79
C ASP A 117 -30.96 10.55 -1.46
N GLN A 118 -29.82 9.91 -1.14
CA GLN A 118 -29.64 9.25 0.15
C GLN A 118 -28.97 10.18 1.16
N PRO A 119 -29.50 10.27 2.40
CA PRO A 119 -28.84 11.04 3.44
C PRO A 119 -27.41 10.52 3.64
N ILE A 120 -26.47 11.44 3.79
CA ILE A 120 -25.01 11.27 3.93
C ILE A 120 -24.61 10.33 5.10
N ASP A 121 -25.56 9.76 5.79
CA ASP A 121 -25.37 8.90 6.98
C ASP A 121 -25.22 7.40 6.67
N LYS A 122 -25.10 7.00 5.40
CA LYS A 122 -24.55 5.67 5.04
C LYS A 122 -23.06 5.80 4.78
N SER A 123 -22.32 6.04 5.85
CA SER A 123 -20.89 6.17 5.92
C SER A 123 -20.12 4.87 5.67
N THR A 124 -20.74 3.86 5.07
CA THR A 124 -20.09 2.57 4.80
C THR A 124 -20.45 2.05 3.42
N PHE A 125 -19.46 1.50 2.72
CA PHE A 125 -19.67 0.78 1.46
C PHE A 125 -19.01 -0.58 1.51
N ARG A 126 -19.64 -1.55 0.85
CA ARG A 126 -19.20 -2.93 0.80
C ARG A 126 -18.46 -3.17 -0.50
N ILE A 127 -17.25 -3.71 -0.38
CA ILE A 127 -16.42 -4.14 -1.51
C ILE A 127 -16.45 -5.66 -1.56
N GLN A 128 -16.62 -6.19 -2.76
CA GLN A 128 -16.45 -7.59 -3.07
C GLN A 128 -15.12 -7.75 -3.82
N ILE A 129 -14.30 -8.71 -3.39
CA ILE A 129 -13.00 -8.99 -3.99
C ILE A 129 -13.10 -10.28 -4.78
N ASP A 130 -12.70 -10.21 -6.03
CA ASP A 130 -12.54 -11.35 -6.92
C ASP A 130 -11.28 -12.15 -6.55
N SER A 131 -11.27 -13.43 -6.89
CA SER A 131 -10.11 -14.31 -6.66
C SER A 131 -8.83 -13.82 -7.36
N GLN A 132 -8.94 -13.13 -8.49
CA GLN A 132 -7.82 -12.55 -9.22
C GLN A 132 -7.27 -11.29 -8.53
N GLU A 133 -8.10 -10.58 -7.78
CA GLU A 133 -7.74 -9.35 -7.09
C GLU A 133 -7.02 -9.60 -5.75
N ILE A 134 -7.22 -10.77 -5.15
CA ILE A 134 -6.67 -11.12 -3.83
C ILE A 134 -5.16 -10.88 -3.76
N GLN A 135 -4.43 -11.31 -4.79
CA GLN A 135 -2.98 -11.13 -4.83
C GLN A 135 -2.58 -9.65 -4.88
N ALA A 136 -3.32 -8.84 -5.62
CA ALA A 136 -3.10 -7.40 -5.69
C ALA A 136 -3.36 -6.74 -4.33
N TRP A 137 -4.45 -7.11 -3.65
CA TRP A 137 -4.76 -6.64 -2.30
C TRP A 137 -3.64 -6.97 -1.31
N LEU A 138 -3.22 -8.23 -1.23
CA LEU A 138 -2.15 -8.65 -0.31
C LEU A 138 -0.82 -7.94 -0.60
N THR A 139 -0.45 -7.83 -1.87
CA THR A 139 0.79 -7.18 -2.29
C THR A 139 0.77 -5.69 -1.96
N THR A 140 -0.33 -5.01 -2.29
CA THR A 140 -0.43 -3.56 -2.08
C THR A 140 -0.54 -3.20 -0.60
N LEU A 141 -1.31 -3.94 0.20
CA LEU A 141 -1.35 -3.74 1.66
C LEU A 141 0.04 -3.93 2.28
N ASN A 142 0.81 -4.92 1.81
CA ASN A 142 2.19 -5.10 2.25
C ASN A 142 3.09 -3.92 1.82
N ASP A 143 2.97 -3.44 0.60
CA ASP A 143 3.78 -2.31 0.10
C ASP A 143 3.49 -1.03 0.89
N LEU A 144 2.22 -0.73 1.17
CA LEU A 144 1.83 0.39 2.03
C LEU A 144 2.40 0.26 3.45
N ARG A 145 2.35 -0.94 4.02
CA ARG A 145 2.96 -1.20 5.34
C ARG A 145 4.47 -1.00 5.33
N LEU A 146 5.17 -1.49 4.31
CA LEU A 146 6.61 -1.28 4.16
C LEU A 146 6.95 0.21 4.04
N ALA A 147 6.17 0.98 3.28
CA ALA A 147 6.34 2.42 3.14
C ALA A 147 6.17 3.16 4.48
N LEU A 148 5.11 2.83 5.23
CA LEU A 148 4.88 3.41 6.55
C LEU A 148 5.93 2.96 7.58
N ALA A 149 6.39 1.70 7.53
CA ALA A 149 7.45 1.20 8.40
C ALA A 149 8.75 2.03 8.26
N VAL A 150 9.13 2.39 7.04
CA VAL A 150 10.29 3.27 6.80
C VAL A 150 10.08 4.64 7.44
N ARG A 151 8.90 5.24 7.28
CA ARG A 151 8.57 6.55 7.89
C ARG A 151 8.57 6.51 9.42
N LEU A 152 8.19 5.37 10.00
CA LEU A 152 8.17 5.13 11.45
C LEU A 152 9.54 4.72 12.01
N GLY A 153 10.54 4.47 11.15
CA GLY A 153 11.85 3.92 11.54
C GLY A 153 11.77 2.48 12.04
N ILE A 154 10.74 1.74 11.61
CA ILE A 154 10.56 0.33 11.96
C ILE A 154 11.38 -0.54 11.01
N GLY A 155 12.25 -1.40 11.56
CA GLY A 155 13.05 -2.34 10.78
C GLY A 155 14.36 -1.79 10.20
N GLU A 156 14.75 -0.53 10.50
CA GLU A 156 16.03 0.02 10.06
C GLU A 156 17.23 -0.49 10.88
N ARG A 157 17.00 -1.04 12.06
CA ARG A 157 18.07 -1.54 12.93
C ARG A 157 18.27 -3.04 12.76
N VAL A 158 19.24 -3.42 11.93
CA VAL A 158 19.67 -4.80 11.69
C VAL A 158 20.32 -5.44 12.93
N VAL A 159 20.63 -4.69 13.98
CA VAL A 159 21.50 -5.14 15.09
C VAL A 159 20.74 -5.37 16.41
N GLU A 160 19.56 -4.80 16.59
CA GLU A 160 18.75 -5.12 17.76
C GLU A 160 17.49 -5.85 17.31
N LYS A 161 17.21 -7.01 17.91
CA LYS A 161 15.89 -7.64 17.83
C LYS A 161 14.89 -6.59 18.28
N VAL A 162 14.27 -5.90 17.33
CA VAL A 162 13.17 -5.00 17.62
C VAL A 162 12.05 -5.89 18.14
N ASP A 163 11.92 -5.92 19.46
CA ASP A 163 10.81 -6.58 20.11
C ASP A 163 9.55 -5.79 19.69
N ASP A 164 8.67 -6.42 18.90
CA ASP A 164 7.42 -5.81 18.43
C ASP A 164 6.62 -5.18 19.59
N LYS A 165 6.71 -5.77 20.77
CA LYS A 165 6.09 -5.25 21.99
C LYS A 165 6.67 -3.88 22.41
N ASN A 166 7.97 -3.70 22.28
CA ASN A 166 8.63 -2.45 22.64
C ASN A 166 8.31 -1.33 21.65
N THR A 167 8.18 -1.66 20.39
CA THR A 167 7.78 -0.73 19.33
C THR A 167 6.34 -0.27 19.52
N HIS A 168 5.42 -1.19 19.77
CA HIS A 168 4.01 -0.88 20.04
C HIS A 168 3.88 0.04 21.27
N GLN A 169 4.51 -0.33 22.38
CA GLN A 169 4.50 0.46 23.61
C GLN A 169 5.05 1.88 23.40
N LYS A 170 6.11 2.04 22.60
CA LYS A 170 6.67 3.36 22.28
C LYS A 170 5.63 4.28 21.65
N PHE A 171 4.85 3.78 20.67
CA PHE A 171 3.84 4.59 19.98
C PHE A 171 2.57 4.79 20.82
N GLU A 172 2.19 3.83 21.65
CA GLU A 172 1.08 4.00 22.59
C GLU A 172 1.32 5.10 23.63
N LEU A 173 2.56 5.25 24.09
CA LEU A 173 2.95 6.29 25.05
C LEU A 173 3.05 7.70 24.44
N MET A 174 2.97 7.84 23.12
CA MET A 174 2.96 9.16 22.49
C MET A 174 1.66 9.90 22.78
N THR A 175 1.73 11.21 22.80
CA THR A 175 0.54 12.07 22.97
C THR A 175 -0.37 11.95 21.75
N ASP A 176 -1.68 12.18 21.94
CA ASP A 176 -2.66 12.07 20.85
C ASP A 176 -2.44 13.10 19.73
N ASN A 177 -1.72 14.18 20.03
CA ASN A 177 -1.35 15.21 19.04
C ASN A 177 -0.08 14.88 18.26
N ASP A 178 0.61 13.78 18.57
CA ASP A 178 1.81 13.39 17.84
C ASP A 178 1.43 12.77 16.49
N PRO A 179 1.87 13.36 15.35
CA PRO A 179 1.57 12.82 14.04
C PRO A 179 2.05 11.37 13.83
N MET A 180 3.14 10.97 14.50
CA MET A 180 3.67 9.61 14.40
C MET A 180 2.73 8.58 15.03
N LYS A 181 1.95 8.95 16.05
CA LYS A 181 0.93 8.07 16.63
C LYS A 181 -0.16 7.74 15.62
N ALA A 182 -0.62 8.73 14.85
CA ALA A 182 -1.61 8.53 13.79
C ALA A 182 -1.05 7.64 12.67
N VAL A 183 0.18 7.88 12.24
CA VAL A 183 0.86 7.03 11.23
C VAL A 183 0.98 5.58 11.71
N TYR A 184 1.33 5.38 12.98
CA TYR A 184 1.42 4.05 13.58
C TYR A 184 0.05 3.35 13.66
N ALA A 185 -1.00 4.09 13.99
CA ALA A 185 -2.37 3.54 14.00
C ALA A 185 -2.78 3.02 12.62
N VAL A 186 -2.46 3.78 11.55
CA VAL A 186 -2.70 3.36 10.16
C VAL A 186 -1.85 2.14 9.78
N TYR A 187 -0.57 2.12 10.16
CA TYR A 187 0.32 0.97 9.96
C TYR A 187 -0.24 -0.31 10.60
N SER A 188 -0.70 -0.21 11.84
CA SER A 188 -1.29 -1.32 12.59
C SER A 188 -2.60 -1.78 11.96
N TRP A 189 -3.44 -0.84 11.53
CA TRP A 189 -4.70 -1.12 10.84
C TRP A 189 -4.49 -1.85 9.50
N LEU A 190 -3.53 -1.43 8.68
CA LEU A 190 -3.17 -2.14 7.45
C LEU A 190 -2.68 -3.57 7.74
N GLY A 191 -1.94 -3.76 8.84
CA GLY A 191 -1.52 -5.08 9.29
C GLY A 191 -2.69 -5.97 9.66
N TRP A 192 -3.67 -5.41 10.36
CA TRP A 192 -4.91 -6.10 10.70
C TRP A 192 -5.75 -6.44 9.45
N LEU A 193 -5.87 -5.54 8.49
CA LEU A 193 -6.54 -5.80 7.21
C LEU A 193 -5.87 -6.98 6.48
N GLN A 194 -4.55 -6.94 6.34
CA GLN A 194 -3.78 -8.00 5.67
C GLN A 194 -3.98 -9.34 6.37
N GLN A 195 -3.91 -9.36 7.70
CA GLN A 195 -4.12 -10.57 8.49
C GLN A 195 -5.54 -11.13 8.31
N SER A 196 -6.57 -10.28 8.36
CA SER A 196 -7.96 -10.70 8.18
C SER A 196 -8.23 -11.29 6.78
N LEU A 197 -7.54 -10.76 5.73
CA LEU A 197 -7.63 -11.33 4.39
C LEU A 197 -6.97 -12.70 4.31
N LEU A 198 -5.80 -12.87 4.93
CA LEU A 198 -5.11 -14.16 4.99
C LEU A 198 -5.94 -15.21 5.75
N GLU A 199 -6.59 -14.83 6.83
CA GLU A 199 -7.47 -15.73 7.60
C GLU A 199 -8.62 -16.27 6.75
N VAL A 200 -9.29 -15.41 5.97
CA VAL A 200 -10.39 -15.83 5.09
C VAL A 200 -9.92 -16.76 3.97
N LEU A 201 -8.66 -16.70 3.58
CA LEU A 201 -8.09 -17.58 2.54
C LEU A 201 -7.70 -18.96 3.08
N THR A 202 -7.49 -19.08 4.40
CA THR A 202 -6.98 -20.31 5.03
C THR A 202 -8.10 -21.22 5.51
N TYR A 203 -9.31 -20.68 5.64
CA TYR A 203 -10.54 -21.39 6.06
C TYR A 203 -11.60 -21.39 4.95
#